data_4c1efbdbdfcc20d88cbe721d56afdf23
#
_entry.id   4c1efbdbdfcc20d88cbe721d56afdf23
#
_cell.length_a   1.000
_cell.length_b   1.000
_cell.length_c   1.000
_cell.angle_alpha   90.00
_cell.angle_beta   90.00
_cell.angle_gamma   90.00
#
_symmetry.space_group_name_H-M   'P 1'
#
loop_
_entity.id
_entity.type
_entity.pdbx_description
1 polymer ?
#
loop_
_entity_poly.entity_id
_entity_poly.type
_entity_poly.pdbx_seq_one_letter_code
_entity_poly.pdbx_strand_id
1 'polypeptide(L)'
;GALTIDSVTADVTASPSGAYTNFVGGLVGYVADATSEVSFTNSAVTANLTYDNSTTKVDCTCLGGVIGMVGAVTSTPTTGIKFDNVTVGGNITDKHTGSNSRVGGLIAEVGAKDNSASVVPNKVSITNVNINALTINSSGKSNSGGFLGHNWYRVEIDLNSLNVNNSRLTVNNGTELGGLVLSTTGYWSIKEVSFDGGRGE
;
A
#
# COMPACT_ATOMS: atom_id res chain seq x y z
N GLY A 1 -13.95 -1.67 -16.70
CA GLY A 1 -13.15 -2.58 -17.51
C GLY A 1 -11.90 -3.05 -16.77
N ALA A 2 -11.30 -4.17 -17.21
CA ALA A 2 -10.06 -4.66 -16.61
C ALA A 2 -8.90 -3.69 -16.93
N LEU A 3 -7.97 -3.56 -15.98
CA LEU A 3 -6.72 -2.83 -16.16
C LEU A 3 -5.57 -3.82 -16.00
N THR A 4 -4.71 -3.91 -16.99
CA THR A 4 -3.47 -4.69 -16.90
C THR A 4 -2.28 -3.77 -17.10
N ILE A 5 -1.35 -3.80 -16.15
CA ILE A 5 -0.05 -3.16 -16.19
C ILE A 5 0.98 -4.28 -16.22
N ASP A 6 1.61 -4.48 -17.35
CA ASP A 6 2.55 -5.57 -17.60
C ASP A 6 3.87 -5.06 -18.15
N SER A 7 4.96 -5.63 -17.66
CA SER A 7 6.33 -5.37 -18.13
C SER A 7 6.72 -3.88 -18.07
N VAL A 8 6.25 -3.19 -17.04
CA VAL A 8 6.56 -1.77 -16.81
C VAL A 8 7.76 -1.65 -15.87
N THR A 9 8.72 -0.82 -16.26
CA THR A 9 9.75 -0.30 -15.35
C THR A 9 9.52 1.19 -15.17
N ALA A 10 9.25 1.61 -13.94
CA ALA A 10 8.94 2.99 -13.62
C ALA A 10 9.86 3.52 -12.50
N ASP A 11 10.39 4.72 -12.68
CA ASP A 11 11.01 5.52 -11.63
C ASP A 11 10.15 6.76 -11.43
N VAL A 12 9.50 6.84 -10.27
CA VAL A 12 8.48 7.83 -9.99
C VAL A 12 8.91 8.70 -8.81
N THR A 13 8.90 10.00 -9.01
CA THR A 13 9.07 10.99 -7.95
C THR A 13 7.80 11.83 -7.83
N ALA A 14 7.20 11.83 -6.64
CA ALA A 14 6.01 12.62 -6.36
C ALA A 14 6.10 13.29 -4.98
N SER A 15 5.69 14.55 -4.92
CA SER A 15 5.69 15.36 -3.70
C SER A 15 4.34 16.08 -3.57
N PRO A 16 3.26 15.37 -3.20
CA PRO A 16 1.96 16.00 -3.01
C PRO A 16 2.01 16.99 -1.85
N SER A 17 1.36 18.13 -2.01
CA SER A 17 1.30 19.20 -1.02
C SER A 17 -0.12 19.71 -0.73
N GLY A 18 -1.13 18.98 -1.18
CA GLY A 18 -2.54 19.36 -1.05
C GLY A 18 -3.04 19.32 0.40
N ALA A 19 -3.99 20.19 0.73
CA ALA A 19 -4.66 20.24 2.04
C ALA A 19 -5.80 19.22 2.17
N TYR A 20 -6.06 18.45 1.13
CA TYR A 20 -7.13 17.45 1.06
C TYR A 20 -6.57 16.03 1.10
N THR A 21 -7.46 15.05 1.06
CA THR A 21 -7.10 13.64 0.95
C THR A 21 -6.19 13.39 -0.26
N ASN A 22 -5.04 12.78 -0.02
CA ASN A 22 -4.05 12.48 -1.04
C ASN A 22 -3.87 10.96 -1.17
N PHE A 23 -4.08 10.43 -2.36
CA PHE A 23 -3.77 9.05 -2.70
C PHE A 23 -2.63 9.02 -3.70
N VAL A 24 -1.47 8.56 -3.29
CA VAL A 24 -0.26 8.55 -4.13
C VAL A 24 0.30 7.14 -4.17
N GLY A 25 0.43 6.63 -5.36
CA GLY A 25 1.11 5.36 -5.63
C GLY A 25 2.17 5.54 -6.71
N GLY A 26 3.16 4.68 -6.70
CA GLY A 26 4.20 4.70 -7.74
C GLY A 26 3.64 4.47 -9.14
N LEU A 27 2.54 3.74 -9.28
CA LEU A 27 1.85 3.53 -10.56
C LEU A 27 0.40 4.02 -10.53
N VAL A 28 -0.33 3.80 -9.43
CA VAL A 28 -1.76 4.13 -9.35
C VAL A 28 -2.05 4.85 -8.03
N GLY A 29 -2.58 6.06 -8.10
CA GLY A 29 -2.99 6.80 -6.90
C GLY A 29 -4.20 6.17 -6.23
N TYR A 30 -5.26 5.89 -6.99
CA TYR A 30 -6.52 5.40 -6.46
C TYR A 30 -7.23 4.43 -7.40
N VAL A 31 -7.62 3.28 -6.88
CA VAL A 31 -8.53 2.33 -7.52
C VAL A 31 -9.90 2.49 -6.86
N ALA A 32 -10.83 3.12 -7.56
CA ALA A 32 -12.12 3.53 -6.95
C ALA A 32 -13.05 2.36 -6.65
N ASP A 33 -13.28 1.52 -7.65
CA ASP A 33 -14.18 0.36 -7.57
C ASP A 33 -13.65 -0.72 -8.53
N ALA A 34 -12.98 -1.72 -7.99
CA ALA A 34 -12.41 -2.80 -8.76
C ALA A 34 -13.47 -3.87 -9.09
N THR A 35 -14.49 -3.52 -9.86
CA THR A 35 -15.48 -4.48 -10.37
C THR A 35 -14.91 -5.43 -11.42
N SER A 36 -13.73 -5.10 -11.96
CA SER A 36 -12.95 -5.93 -12.88
C SER A 36 -11.53 -6.06 -12.34
N GLU A 37 -10.81 -7.08 -12.80
CA GLU A 37 -9.44 -7.31 -12.38
C GLU A 37 -8.53 -6.11 -12.67
N VAL A 38 -7.74 -5.73 -11.67
CA VAL A 38 -6.62 -4.81 -11.82
C VAL A 38 -5.34 -5.60 -11.55
N SER A 39 -4.54 -5.82 -12.57
CA SER A 39 -3.35 -6.67 -12.47
C SER A 39 -2.07 -5.91 -12.78
N PHE A 40 -1.05 -6.22 -11.99
CA PHE A 40 0.32 -5.76 -12.16
C PHE A 40 1.19 -6.99 -12.33
N THR A 41 1.85 -7.11 -13.47
CA THR A 41 2.66 -8.29 -13.77
C THR A 41 4.04 -7.89 -14.30
N ASN A 42 5.06 -8.68 -13.99
CA ASN A 42 6.41 -8.54 -14.54
C ASN A 42 6.97 -7.11 -14.46
N SER A 43 6.65 -6.37 -13.41
CA SER A 43 6.91 -4.93 -13.35
C SER A 43 7.86 -4.57 -12.20
N ALA A 44 8.63 -3.49 -12.39
CA ALA A 44 9.52 -2.93 -11.38
C ALA A 44 9.23 -1.45 -11.16
N VAL A 45 9.11 -1.05 -9.90
CA VAL A 45 8.79 0.32 -9.52
C VAL A 45 9.82 0.84 -8.52
N THR A 46 10.46 1.95 -8.83
CA THR A 46 11.21 2.77 -7.87
C THR A 46 10.35 3.95 -7.48
N ALA A 47 9.79 3.91 -6.28
CA ALA A 47 8.87 4.92 -5.79
C ALA A 47 9.58 5.87 -4.81
N ASN A 48 9.81 7.12 -5.24
CA ASN A 48 10.35 8.19 -4.42
C ASN A 48 9.22 9.18 -4.08
N LEU A 49 8.47 8.86 -3.03
CA LEU A 49 7.28 9.59 -2.63
C LEU A 49 7.57 10.39 -1.37
N THR A 50 7.29 11.68 -1.37
CA THR A 50 7.47 12.54 -0.19
C THR A 50 6.21 13.36 0.04
N TYR A 51 5.58 13.16 1.18
CA TYR A 51 4.56 14.08 1.68
C TYR A 51 5.16 14.95 2.79
N ASP A 52 5.28 16.23 2.53
CA ASP A 52 5.87 17.22 3.43
C ASP A 52 4.89 18.38 3.68
N ASN A 53 3.81 18.08 4.37
CA ASN A 53 2.87 19.09 4.81
C ASN A 53 2.59 18.94 6.31
N SER A 54 3.55 19.41 7.10
CA SER A 54 3.46 19.40 8.56
C SER A 54 2.48 20.47 9.12
N THR A 55 2.02 21.40 8.29
CA THR A 55 1.27 22.58 8.75
C THR A 55 -0.23 22.52 8.50
N THR A 56 -0.69 21.66 7.62
CA THR A 56 -2.10 21.59 7.26
C THR A 56 -2.71 20.27 7.72
N LYS A 57 -3.84 20.31 8.39
CA LYS A 57 -4.61 19.12 8.70
C LYS A 57 -5.17 18.56 7.39
N VAL A 58 -4.73 17.39 7.03
CA VAL A 58 -5.25 16.63 5.88
C VAL A 58 -6.16 15.55 6.41
N ASP A 59 -7.24 15.26 5.71
CA ASP A 59 -8.18 14.23 6.14
C ASP A 59 -7.56 12.84 6.06
N CYS A 60 -6.77 12.56 5.02
CA CYS A 60 -6.06 11.30 4.84
C CYS A 60 -4.90 11.45 3.85
N THR A 61 -3.80 10.81 4.12
CA THR A 61 -2.70 10.64 3.15
C THR A 61 -2.36 9.17 3.04
N CYS A 62 -2.39 8.64 1.81
CA CYS A 62 -2.06 7.24 1.52
C CYS A 62 -0.90 7.21 0.53
N LEU A 63 0.27 6.76 0.98
CA LEU A 63 1.49 6.64 0.17
C LEU A 63 1.84 5.16 0.00
N GLY A 64 1.66 4.63 -1.19
CA GLY A 64 1.98 3.25 -1.52
C GLY A 64 3.02 3.13 -2.62
N GLY A 65 3.94 2.18 -2.51
CA GLY A 65 4.98 1.99 -3.51
C GLY A 65 4.42 1.69 -4.90
N VAL A 66 3.26 1.05 -4.99
CA VAL A 66 2.56 0.81 -6.25
C VAL A 66 1.19 1.47 -6.26
N ILE A 67 0.36 1.23 -5.23
CA ILE A 67 -1.00 1.78 -5.14
C ILE A 67 -1.14 2.60 -3.85
N GLY A 68 -1.64 3.83 -3.97
CA GLY A 68 -1.98 4.65 -2.82
C GLY A 68 -3.17 4.10 -2.06
N MET A 69 -4.30 3.92 -2.71
CA MET A 69 -5.50 3.39 -2.08
C MET A 69 -6.33 2.54 -3.03
N VAL A 70 -6.87 1.45 -2.51
CA VAL A 70 -7.93 0.65 -3.12
C VAL A 70 -9.23 0.92 -2.35
N GLY A 71 -10.21 1.51 -3.01
CA GLY A 71 -11.52 1.81 -2.44
C GLY A 71 -12.37 0.57 -2.23
N ALA A 72 -13.49 0.74 -1.54
CA ALA A 72 -14.46 -0.34 -1.36
C ALA A 72 -15.12 -0.72 -2.68
N VAL A 73 -15.47 -1.99 -2.76
CA VAL A 73 -16.29 -2.50 -3.86
C VAL A 73 -17.74 -2.56 -3.41
N THR A 74 -18.62 -1.96 -4.19
CA THR A 74 -20.06 -1.89 -3.89
C THR A 74 -20.91 -2.90 -4.69
N SER A 75 -20.30 -3.56 -5.68
CA SER A 75 -21.02 -4.54 -6.54
C SER A 75 -20.25 -5.85 -6.68
N THR A 76 -20.98 -6.94 -6.82
CA THR A 76 -20.44 -8.30 -7.02
C THR A 76 -20.10 -8.61 -8.48
N PRO A 77 -19.25 -9.61 -8.71
CA PRO A 77 -18.13 -10.12 -7.94
C PRO A 77 -16.84 -9.43 -8.41
N THR A 78 -15.93 -9.23 -7.51
CA THR A 78 -14.64 -8.70 -7.88
C THR A 78 -13.66 -9.81 -8.19
N THR A 79 -12.96 -9.66 -9.27
CA THR A 79 -11.77 -10.45 -9.57
C THR A 79 -10.57 -9.98 -8.76
N GLY A 80 -10.64 -8.75 -8.23
CA GLY A 80 -9.68 -8.21 -7.27
C GLY A 80 -8.47 -7.54 -7.89
N ILE A 81 -7.51 -7.24 -7.00
CA ILE A 81 -6.21 -6.70 -7.34
C ILE A 81 -5.19 -7.84 -7.35
N LYS A 82 -4.42 -7.95 -8.41
CA LYS A 82 -3.42 -9.00 -8.55
C LYS A 82 -2.03 -8.41 -8.75
N PHE A 83 -1.07 -8.94 -8.02
CA PHE A 83 0.35 -8.71 -8.26
C PHE A 83 1.03 -10.05 -8.54
N ASP A 84 1.82 -10.11 -9.60
CA ASP A 84 2.57 -11.29 -9.97
C ASP A 84 3.91 -10.89 -10.57
N ASN A 85 5.01 -11.31 -9.94
CA ASN A 85 6.36 -10.95 -10.34
C ASN A 85 6.59 -9.43 -10.38
N VAL A 86 6.32 -8.76 -9.25
CA VAL A 86 6.48 -7.30 -9.11
C VAL A 86 7.60 -6.99 -8.12
N THR A 87 8.47 -6.07 -8.47
CA THR A 87 9.52 -5.55 -7.59
C THR A 87 9.26 -4.10 -7.24
N VAL A 88 9.38 -3.75 -5.96
CA VAL A 88 9.22 -2.38 -5.47
C VAL A 88 10.42 -1.97 -4.63
N GLY A 89 10.93 -0.78 -4.89
CA GLY A 89 12.01 -0.14 -4.12
C GLY A 89 11.85 1.37 -4.07
N GLY A 90 12.85 2.06 -3.52
CA GLY A 90 12.89 3.53 -3.45
C GLY A 90 12.70 4.08 -2.04
N ASN A 91 12.17 5.30 -1.93
CA ASN A 91 12.02 6.00 -0.66
C ASN A 91 10.62 6.59 -0.50
N ILE A 92 9.93 6.22 0.56
CA ILE A 92 8.65 6.80 0.91
C ILE A 92 8.81 7.56 2.22
N THR A 93 8.60 8.88 2.18
CA THR A 93 8.70 9.76 3.33
C THR A 93 7.36 10.45 3.60
N ASP A 94 6.83 10.19 4.79
CA ASP A 94 5.60 10.82 5.25
C ASP A 94 5.87 11.68 6.49
N LYS A 95 5.70 12.98 6.34
CA LYS A 95 5.81 13.95 7.43
C LYS A 95 4.44 14.48 7.89
N HIS A 96 3.39 13.75 7.60
CA HIS A 96 2.04 14.12 8.00
C HIS A 96 1.89 14.17 9.52
N THR A 97 1.35 15.25 10.05
CA THR A 97 1.15 15.43 11.50
C THR A 97 -0.26 15.08 11.98
N GLY A 98 -1.17 14.78 11.07
CA GLY A 98 -2.53 14.34 11.36
C GLY A 98 -2.64 12.86 11.73
N SER A 99 -3.86 12.43 12.05
CA SER A 99 -4.14 11.07 12.56
C SER A 99 -4.48 10.03 11.49
N ASN A 100 -4.52 10.41 10.22
CA ASN A 100 -5.03 9.56 9.14
C ASN A 100 -4.02 9.36 8.00
N SER A 101 -2.78 9.10 8.33
CA SER A 101 -1.79 8.71 7.34
C SER A 101 -1.69 7.18 7.23
N ARG A 102 -1.47 6.70 6.01
CA ARG A 102 -1.25 5.29 5.69
C ARG A 102 -0.06 5.18 4.76
N VAL A 103 0.88 4.35 5.12
CA VAL A 103 2.08 4.12 4.30
C VAL A 103 2.30 2.63 4.13
N GLY A 104 2.47 2.19 2.90
CA GLY A 104 2.72 0.80 2.57
C GLY A 104 3.76 0.64 1.47
N GLY A 105 4.61 -0.37 1.59
CA GLY A 105 5.63 -0.66 0.59
C GLY A 105 5.03 -1.01 -0.77
N LEU A 106 3.92 -1.72 -0.80
CA LEU A 106 3.19 -2.03 -2.02
C LEU A 106 1.89 -1.22 -2.11
N ILE A 107 1.04 -1.31 -1.09
CA ILE A 107 -0.26 -0.63 -1.02
C ILE A 107 -0.36 0.11 0.31
N ALA A 108 -0.78 1.37 0.30
CA ALA A 108 -0.96 2.09 1.55
C ALA A 108 -2.25 1.70 2.27
N GLU A 109 -3.37 1.65 1.57
CA GLU A 109 -4.66 1.28 2.16
C GLU A 109 -5.51 0.44 1.21
N VAL A 110 -6.19 -0.58 1.76
CA VAL A 110 -7.16 -1.40 1.03
C VAL A 110 -8.49 -1.44 1.76
N GLY A 111 -9.56 -1.25 1.02
CA GLY A 111 -10.93 -1.35 1.49
C GLY A 111 -11.51 -0.03 1.99
N ALA A 112 -12.76 -0.06 2.33
CA ALA A 112 -13.47 1.09 2.85
C ALA A 112 -13.65 1.03 4.37
N LYS A 113 -13.85 2.20 4.91
CA LYS A 113 -14.17 2.43 6.31
C LYS A 113 -15.54 1.85 6.73
N ASP A 114 -16.35 1.44 5.76
CA ASP A 114 -17.70 0.92 6.01
C ASP A 114 -17.69 -0.60 6.11
N ASN A 115 -18.19 -1.11 7.24
CA ASN A 115 -18.37 -2.53 7.52
C ASN A 115 -19.80 -3.03 7.19
N SER A 116 -20.53 -2.32 6.35
CA SER A 116 -21.88 -2.74 6.00
C SER A 116 -21.88 -4.07 5.23
N ALA A 117 -22.92 -4.85 5.41
CA ALA A 117 -23.08 -6.14 4.71
C ALA A 117 -23.21 -5.98 3.18
N SER A 118 -23.47 -4.77 2.70
CA SER A 118 -23.55 -4.43 1.28
C SER A 118 -22.19 -4.27 0.60
N VAL A 119 -21.11 -4.11 1.38
CA VAL A 119 -19.76 -4.01 0.84
C VAL A 119 -19.20 -5.40 0.55
N VAL A 120 -18.85 -5.63 -0.69
CA VAL A 120 -18.21 -6.88 -1.12
C VAL A 120 -16.74 -6.86 -0.70
N PRO A 121 -16.16 -7.98 -0.24
CA PRO A 121 -14.74 -8.02 0.10
C PRO A 121 -13.86 -7.66 -1.10
N ASN A 122 -12.93 -6.71 -0.90
CA ASN A 122 -11.83 -6.56 -1.83
C ASN A 122 -10.92 -7.78 -1.75
N LYS A 123 -10.44 -8.23 -2.89
CA LYS A 123 -9.53 -9.35 -2.99
C LYS A 123 -8.16 -8.86 -3.48
N VAL A 124 -7.12 -9.19 -2.76
CA VAL A 124 -5.74 -8.86 -3.15
C VAL A 124 -4.93 -10.15 -3.20
N SER A 125 -4.43 -10.48 -4.37
CA SER A 125 -3.59 -11.66 -4.59
C SER A 125 -2.17 -11.23 -4.87
N ILE A 126 -1.23 -11.81 -4.15
CA ILE A 126 0.19 -11.49 -4.18
C ILE A 126 0.97 -12.76 -4.52
N THR A 127 1.70 -12.74 -5.61
CA THR A 127 2.54 -13.86 -6.04
C THR A 127 3.90 -13.31 -6.50
N ASN A 128 4.99 -13.88 -5.99
CA ASN A 128 6.36 -13.51 -6.39
C ASN A 128 6.64 -11.99 -6.30
N VAL A 129 6.21 -11.34 -5.24
CA VAL A 129 6.48 -9.91 -5.04
C VAL A 129 7.76 -9.74 -4.24
N ASN A 130 8.61 -8.81 -4.69
CA ASN A 130 9.85 -8.44 -4.03
C ASN A 130 9.80 -6.96 -3.62
N ILE A 131 9.90 -6.69 -2.33
CA ILE A 131 10.18 -5.36 -1.82
C ILE A 131 11.69 -5.31 -1.56
N ASN A 132 12.41 -4.54 -2.34
CA ASN A 132 13.87 -4.54 -2.31
C ASN A 132 14.43 -3.12 -2.26
N ALA A 133 15.31 -2.87 -1.31
CA ALA A 133 15.93 -1.57 -1.08
C ALA A 133 14.90 -0.44 -0.94
N LEU A 134 13.79 -0.72 -0.26
CA LEU A 134 12.76 0.25 0.06
C LEU A 134 13.04 0.87 1.44
N THR A 135 13.04 2.19 1.50
CA THR A 135 13.10 2.93 2.75
C THR A 135 11.77 3.65 3.00
N ILE A 136 11.13 3.37 4.12
CA ILE A 136 9.95 4.09 4.58
C ILE A 136 10.32 4.88 5.82
N ASN A 137 10.11 6.20 5.78
CA ASN A 137 10.25 7.10 6.91
C ASN A 137 8.91 7.77 7.19
N SER A 138 8.31 7.47 8.33
CA SER A 138 7.07 8.10 8.74
C SER A 138 7.25 8.83 10.07
N SER A 139 6.89 10.11 10.10
CA SER A 139 6.93 10.93 11.32
C SER A 139 5.56 11.32 11.84
N GLY A 140 4.51 10.94 11.15
CA GLY A 140 3.12 11.21 11.52
C GLY A 140 2.50 10.15 12.41
N LYS A 141 1.28 10.39 12.85
CA LYS A 141 0.41 9.35 13.44
C LYS A 141 -0.14 8.47 12.32
N SER A 142 0.72 7.65 11.75
CA SER A 142 0.41 6.86 10.57
C SER A 142 0.37 5.38 10.87
N ASN A 143 -0.43 4.67 10.12
CA ASN A 143 -0.34 3.24 10.02
C ASN A 143 0.67 2.90 8.93
N SER A 144 1.80 2.34 9.33
CA SER A 144 2.90 2.04 8.41
C SER A 144 3.22 0.56 8.39
N GLY A 145 3.27 -0.02 7.21
CA GLY A 145 3.63 -1.41 7.00
C GLY A 145 4.64 -1.58 5.86
N GLY A 146 5.56 -2.51 6.02
CA GLY A 146 6.57 -2.80 5.00
C GLY A 146 5.97 -3.23 3.66
N PHE A 147 4.82 -3.87 3.69
CA PHE A 147 4.06 -4.29 2.52
C PHE A 147 2.75 -3.51 2.39
N LEU A 148 1.87 -3.57 3.40
CA LEU A 148 0.57 -2.94 3.43
C LEU A 148 0.45 -2.07 4.68
N GLY A 149 0.10 -0.80 4.51
CA GLY A 149 -0.08 0.12 5.64
C GLY A 149 -1.32 -0.22 6.46
N HIS A 150 -2.46 -0.33 5.80
CA HIS A 150 -3.73 -0.59 6.48
C HIS A 150 -4.73 -1.33 5.59
N ASN A 151 -5.47 -2.29 6.16
CA ASN A 151 -6.65 -2.85 5.52
C ASN A 151 -7.88 -2.69 6.41
N TRP A 152 -8.96 -2.25 5.79
CA TRP A 152 -10.25 -2.14 6.43
C TRP A 152 -11.01 -3.46 6.46
N TYR A 153 -12.19 -3.47 7.03
CA TYR A 153 -13.10 -4.60 7.05
C TYR A 153 -13.33 -5.17 5.64
N ARG A 154 -13.59 -6.48 5.59
CA ARG A 154 -13.97 -7.20 4.38
C ARG A 154 -12.92 -7.11 3.26
N VAL A 155 -11.67 -7.28 3.61
CA VAL A 155 -10.55 -7.46 2.68
C VAL A 155 -10.06 -8.90 2.79
N GLU A 156 -9.91 -9.56 1.65
CA GLU A 156 -9.28 -10.87 1.54
C GLU A 156 -7.89 -10.70 0.92
N ILE A 157 -6.86 -11.14 1.61
CA ILE A 157 -5.48 -11.08 1.11
C ILE A 157 -4.92 -12.50 1.01
N ASP A 158 -4.61 -12.90 -0.21
CA ASP A 158 -3.92 -14.14 -0.52
C ASP A 158 -2.47 -13.84 -0.88
N LEU A 159 -1.58 -14.09 0.06
CA LEU A 159 -0.16 -13.83 -0.07
C LEU A 159 0.57 -15.15 -0.25
N ASN A 160 1.03 -15.44 -1.46
CA ASN A 160 1.63 -16.70 -1.82
C ASN A 160 3.18 -16.68 -1.87
N SER A 161 3.78 -15.55 -2.23
CA SER A 161 5.22 -15.37 -2.15
C SER A 161 5.55 -13.89 -2.07
N LEU A 162 6.13 -13.47 -0.95
CA LEU A 162 6.60 -12.12 -0.71
C LEU A 162 7.99 -12.15 -0.09
N ASN A 163 8.93 -11.47 -0.72
CA ASN A 163 10.27 -11.26 -0.21
C ASN A 163 10.46 -9.78 0.14
N VAL A 164 10.99 -9.51 1.33
CA VAL A 164 11.35 -8.16 1.75
C VAL A 164 12.86 -8.15 2.02
N ASN A 165 13.62 -7.51 1.16
CA ASN A 165 15.08 -7.53 1.19
C ASN A 165 15.65 -6.12 1.33
N ASN A 166 16.71 -5.96 2.09
CA ASN A 166 17.47 -4.71 2.22
C ASN A 166 16.59 -3.47 2.46
N SER A 167 15.45 -3.65 3.12
CA SER A 167 14.45 -2.60 3.31
C SER A 167 14.46 -2.08 4.74
N ARG A 168 14.16 -0.80 4.91
CA ARG A 168 14.14 -0.14 6.20
C ARG A 168 12.80 0.56 6.43
N LEU A 169 12.23 0.35 7.60
CA LEU A 169 11.03 1.01 8.04
C LEU A 169 11.31 1.75 9.34
N THR A 170 11.21 3.06 9.32
CA THR A 170 11.42 3.95 10.46
C THR A 170 10.15 4.74 10.73
N VAL A 171 9.67 4.67 11.96
CA VAL A 171 8.51 5.45 12.41
C VAL A 171 8.90 6.27 13.64
N ASN A 172 8.71 7.56 13.56
CA ASN A 172 8.98 8.49 14.65
C ASN A 172 7.64 8.98 15.25
N ASN A 173 7.62 9.21 16.56
CA ASN A 173 6.48 9.79 17.29
C ASN A 173 5.27 8.85 17.55
N GLY A 174 5.52 7.58 17.85
CA GLY A 174 4.54 6.73 18.53
C GLY A 174 3.36 6.28 17.69
N THR A 175 3.59 6.06 16.43
CA THR A 175 2.63 5.45 15.54
C THR A 175 2.83 3.95 15.45
N GLU A 176 1.84 3.30 14.96
CA GLU A 176 1.80 1.85 14.84
C GLU A 176 2.65 1.41 13.63
N LEU A 177 3.48 0.39 13.86
CA LEU A 177 4.43 -0.13 12.89
C LEU A 177 4.31 -1.64 12.76
N GLY A 178 4.16 -2.11 11.54
CA GLY A 178 4.20 -3.54 11.22
C GLY A 178 5.24 -3.84 10.14
N GLY A 179 6.11 -4.80 10.37
CA GLY A 179 7.10 -5.21 9.36
C GLY A 179 6.45 -5.67 8.06
N LEU A 180 5.37 -6.43 8.15
CA LEU A 180 4.57 -6.85 7.00
C LEU A 180 3.33 -5.97 6.87
N VAL A 181 2.45 -6.01 7.85
CA VAL A 181 1.17 -5.29 7.90
C VAL A 181 0.98 -4.74 9.29
N LEU A 182 0.43 -3.54 9.37
CA LEU A 182 0.16 -2.96 10.65
C LEU A 182 -1.14 -3.45 11.29
N SER A 183 -2.25 -3.32 10.57
CA SER A 183 -3.59 -3.59 11.11
C SER A 183 -4.37 -4.46 10.15
N THR A 184 -4.94 -5.52 10.69
CA THR A 184 -5.71 -6.48 9.90
C THR A 184 -7.11 -6.64 10.51
N THR A 185 -8.12 -6.38 9.71
CA THR A 185 -9.53 -6.69 10.03
C THR A 185 -10.17 -7.61 9.01
N GLY A 186 -9.41 -8.06 8.03
CA GLY A 186 -9.83 -8.95 6.94
C GLY A 186 -9.37 -10.40 7.11
N TYR A 187 -9.54 -11.17 6.05
CA TYR A 187 -9.11 -12.57 5.97
C TYR A 187 -7.76 -12.65 5.27
N TRP A 188 -6.83 -13.40 5.85
CA TRP A 188 -5.48 -13.56 5.35
C TRP A 188 -5.14 -15.02 5.11
N SER A 189 -4.62 -15.31 3.93
CA SER A 189 -3.89 -16.53 3.61
C SER A 189 -2.44 -16.16 3.36
N ILE A 190 -1.53 -16.64 4.17
CA ILE A 190 -0.11 -16.30 4.08
C ILE A 190 0.71 -17.57 3.84
N LYS A 191 1.45 -17.61 2.74
CA LYS A 191 2.44 -18.63 2.41
C LYS A 191 3.74 -17.92 2.07
N GLU A 192 4.87 -18.54 2.28
CA GLU A 192 6.19 -18.14 1.78
C GLU A 192 6.51 -16.63 1.91
N VAL A 193 6.62 -16.15 3.12
CA VAL A 193 7.10 -14.80 3.41
C VAL A 193 8.51 -14.86 3.96
N SER A 194 9.42 -14.11 3.36
CA SER A 194 10.79 -13.98 3.83
C SER A 194 11.17 -12.52 4.07
N PHE A 195 11.99 -12.30 5.09
CA PHE A 195 12.63 -11.02 5.38
C PHE A 195 14.12 -11.25 5.45
N ASP A 196 14.89 -10.55 4.61
CA ASP A 196 16.34 -10.62 4.61
C ASP A 196 16.95 -9.22 4.65
N GLY A 197 17.83 -8.97 5.62
CA GLY A 197 18.57 -7.73 5.76
C GLY A 197 17.73 -6.48 6.06
N GLY A 198 16.47 -6.64 6.42
CA GLY A 198 15.60 -5.55 6.88
C GLY A 198 15.87 -5.21 8.35
N ARG A 199 15.91 -3.91 8.68
CA ARG A 199 15.92 -3.44 10.07
C ARG A 199 14.67 -2.61 10.32
N GLY A 200 13.93 -2.95 11.37
CA GLY A 200 12.93 -2.07 11.96
C GLY A 200 13.57 -1.30 13.11
N GLU A 201 13.46 0.01 13.11
CA GLU A 201 13.90 0.90 14.18
C GLU A 201 12.77 1.86 14.55
#